data_6a97f21ad4278a22caed616dcd457505
#
_entry.id   6a97f21ad4278a22caed616dcd457505
#
_cell.length_a   1.000
_cell.length_b   1.000
_cell.length_c   1.000
_cell.angle_alpha   90.00
_cell.angle_beta   90.00
_cell.angle_gamma   90.00
#
_symmetry.space_group_name_H-M   'P 1'
#
loop_
_entity.id
_entity.type
_entity.pdbx_description
1 polymer ?
#
loop_
_entity_poly.entity_id
_entity_poly.type
_entity_poly.pdbx_seq_one_letter_code
_entity_poly.pdbx_strand_id
1 'polypeptide(L)'
;MAIRKWMVLASVALVAVSALTVASIGSAKPAAPAKLRVALVTDVGGLNDKSFNALAYKGLKDAQKKLGIDGRVFISKSSADYIPNLTAGARQYDLVVGVGFLMADQVAAVAKRFPDAKFAIVDFAAAGLKGKPKNARGILFAEQDAGCLAGVAAAWSSKSGVIGSVGGLKIPPVDHYIAGYQYCAKKYKPGTKTLNDYSQDFVDQAKCKEIALNQIQQDADVIFQVAGACGLGALQAAKDSKDWGIGVDADQFYLGKHVLTSALKKVDVGVFDTIKLAGSSKWKGGVDGIYSAKNGGVGVGKVSTSAPRRTALINLLGKWQKDLASGKVKPPSTVK
;
A
#
# COMPACT_ATOMS: atom_id res chain seq x y z
N MET A 1 51.99 -22.08 97.42
CA MET A 1 53.19 -22.71 96.90
C MET A 1 53.20 -22.49 95.41
N ALA A 2 53.89 -21.48 94.91
CA ALA A 2 55.26 -21.49 94.33
C ALA A 2 55.29 -22.47 93.11
N ILE A 3 55.65 -22.07 91.96
CA ILE A 3 56.83 -21.51 91.33
C ILE A 3 56.51 -21.28 89.84
N ARG A 4 56.61 -20.12 89.30
CA ARG A 4 57.65 -19.43 88.57
C ARG A 4 58.13 -20.06 87.20
N LYS A 5 58.02 -19.25 86.15
CA LYS A 5 58.97 -18.97 85.05
C LYS A 5 58.89 -19.85 83.79
N TRP A 6 59.02 -19.47 82.54
CA TRP A 6 59.76 -18.36 81.94
C TRP A 6 59.21 -18.08 80.50
N MET A 7 59.43 -16.86 80.04
CA MET A 7 59.14 -16.38 78.65
C MET A 7 60.09 -17.04 77.62
N VAL A 8 59.63 -17.28 76.46
CA VAL A 8 60.43 -17.09 75.22
C VAL A 8 59.46 -16.53 74.14
N LEU A 9 59.84 -15.31 73.63
CA LEU A 9 59.28 -14.63 72.47
C LEU A 9 59.69 -15.40 71.23
N ALA A 10 58.73 -15.69 70.36
CA ALA A 10 58.93 -16.01 68.95
C ALA A 10 57.96 -15.17 68.09
N SER A 11 58.50 -14.10 67.50
CA SER A 11 57.85 -13.26 66.56
C SER A 11 57.69 -13.99 65.21
N VAL A 12 56.51 -14.35 64.83
CA VAL A 12 56.18 -14.83 63.47
C VAL A 12 55.48 -13.69 62.72
N ALA A 13 56.25 -13.12 61.79
CA ALA A 13 55.69 -12.12 60.85
C ALA A 13 54.73 -12.78 59.90
N LEU A 14 53.41 -12.41 60.01
CA LEU A 14 52.39 -12.81 59.10
C LEU A 14 52.44 -11.87 57.89
N VAL A 15 52.97 -12.31 56.74
CA VAL A 15 52.89 -11.62 55.45
C VAL A 15 51.52 -11.86 54.91
N ALA A 16 50.62 -10.84 55.00
CA ALA A 16 49.33 -10.83 54.35
C ALA A 16 49.56 -10.59 52.87
N VAL A 17 49.47 -11.65 52.05
CA VAL A 17 49.39 -11.54 50.59
C VAL A 17 47.94 -11.13 50.23
N SER A 18 47.71 -9.85 49.99
CA SER A 18 46.47 -9.30 49.43
C SER A 18 46.42 -9.69 47.95
N ALA A 19 45.68 -10.75 47.62
CA ALA A 19 45.33 -11.07 46.27
C ALA A 19 44.34 -10.00 45.76
N LEU A 20 44.84 -9.03 45.00
CA LEU A 20 43.97 -8.15 44.17
C LEU A 20 43.33 -9.00 43.07
N THR A 21 42.08 -9.43 43.28
CA THR A 21 41.24 -9.92 42.21
C THR A 21 40.84 -8.72 41.33
N VAL A 22 41.57 -8.54 40.24
CA VAL A 22 41.16 -7.66 39.16
C VAL A 22 39.89 -8.28 38.54
N ALA A 23 38.74 -7.83 38.99
CA ALA A 23 37.50 -8.12 38.31
C ALA A 23 37.59 -7.49 36.91
N SER A 24 37.85 -8.32 35.89
CA SER A 24 37.70 -7.93 34.49
C SER A 24 36.27 -7.50 34.27
N ILE A 25 36.05 -6.18 34.25
CA ILE A 25 34.79 -5.58 33.76
C ILE A 25 34.76 -5.93 32.29
N GLY A 26 34.15 -7.08 31.99
CA GLY A 26 33.86 -7.47 30.62
C GLY A 26 32.99 -6.35 30.01
N SER A 27 33.54 -5.61 29.06
CA SER A 27 32.81 -4.66 28.28
C SER A 27 31.65 -5.41 27.60
N ALA A 28 30.47 -5.31 28.17
CA ALA A 28 29.27 -5.84 27.55
C ALA A 28 29.15 -5.20 26.15
N LYS A 29 29.32 -6.02 25.12
CA LYS A 29 29.14 -5.58 23.74
C LYS A 29 27.77 -4.91 23.66
N PRO A 30 27.67 -3.67 23.16
CA PRO A 30 26.34 -3.00 23.03
C PRO A 30 25.37 -3.96 22.35
N ALA A 31 24.24 -4.20 22.99
CA ALA A 31 23.19 -5.02 22.39
C ALA A 31 22.85 -4.42 21.03
N ALA A 32 22.85 -5.23 19.98
CA ALA A 32 22.44 -4.77 18.66
C ALA A 32 21.04 -4.12 18.77
N PRO A 33 20.82 -2.96 18.16
CA PRO A 33 19.52 -2.29 18.25
C PRO A 33 18.41 -3.26 17.86
N ALA A 34 17.36 -3.31 18.68
CA ALA A 34 16.24 -4.21 18.46
C ALA A 34 15.64 -3.93 17.07
N LYS A 35 15.40 -4.99 16.29
CA LYS A 35 14.80 -4.87 14.96
C LYS A 35 13.39 -4.31 15.09
N LEU A 36 13.05 -3.35 14.23
CA LEU A 36 11.67 -2.87 14.11
C LEU A 36 10.74 -4.04 13.72
N ARG A 37 9.68 -4.24 14.49
CA ARG A 37 8.66 -5.28 14.23
C ARG A 37 7.45 -4.63 13.57
N VAL A 38 7.00 -5.19 12.45
CA VAL A 38 5.93 -4.63 11.61
C VAL A 38 4.84 -5.67 11.36
N ALA A 39 3.60 -5.35 11.70
CA ALA A 39 2.41 -6.08 11.31
C ALA A 39 1.76 -5.41 10.09
N LEU A 40 1.42 -6.18 9.06
CA LEU A 40 0.60 -5.76 7.95
C LEU A 40 -0.73 -6.50 8.01
N VAL A 41 -1.85 -5.77 8.06
CA VAL A 41 -3.20 -6.34 8.09
C VAL A 41 -3.87 -6.07 6.75
N THR A 42 -4.19 -7.14 5.98
CA THR A 42 -4.85 -6.99 4.69
C THR A 42 -6.34 -6.68 4.84
N ASP A 43 -6.94 -6.12 3.80
CA ASP A 43 -8.39 -6.12 3.68
C ASP A 43 -8.92 -7.48 3.18
N VAL A 44 -10.23 -7.55 2.89
CA VAL A 44 -10.93 -8.78 2.45
C VAL A 44 -10.45 -9.33 1.11
N GLY A 45 -9.76 -8.53 0.28
CA GLY A 45 -9.22 -8.95 -1.02
C GLY A 45 -8.08 -9.97 -0.92
N GLY A 46 -7.42 -10.04 0.25
CA GLY A 46 -6.34 -10.98 0.52
C GLY A 46 -5.14 -10.81 -0.42
N LEU A 47 -4.11 -11.67 -0.27
CA LEU A 47 -2.84 -11.53 -0.97
C LEU A 47 -2.86 -11.95 -2.45
N ASN A 48 -3.92 -12.64 -2.88
CA ASN A 48 -4.03 -13.14 -4.26
C ASN A 48 -4.80 -12.20 -5.19
N ASP A 49 -5.07 -10.98 -4.76
CA ASP A 49 -5.78 -9.96 -5.55
C ASP A 49 -5.01 -9.49 -6.79
N LYS A 50 -3.74 -9.86 -6.90
CA LYS A 50 -2.83 -9.47 -8.00
C LYS A 50 -2.70 -7.94 -8.18
N SER A 51 -3.00 -7.19 -7.14
CA SER A 51 -3.16 -5.74 -7.16
C SER A 51 -2.79 -5.14 -5.80
N PHE A 52 -3.74 -4.57 -5.09
CA PHE A 52 -3.63 -3.71 -3.92
C PHE A 52 -2.95 -4.36 -2.71
N ASN A 53 -3.51 -5.47 -2.19
CA ASN A 53 -2.93 -6.16 -1.03
C ASN A 53 -1.62 -6.85 -1.36
N ALA A 54 -1.50 -7.43 -2.57
CA ALA A 54 -0.26 -8.03 -3.05
C ALA A 54 0.88 -6.99 -3.08
N LEU A 55 0.60 -5.74 -3.50
CA LEU A 55 1.58 -4.65 -3.47
C LEU A 55 1.93 -4.23 -2.04
N ALA A 56 0.94 -4.09 -1.15
CA ALA A 56 1.21 -3.77 0.24
C ALA A 56 2.13 -4.83 0.90
N TYR A 57 1.85 -6.10 0.65
CA TYR A 57 2.69 -7.20 1.11
C TYR A 57 4.10 -7.18 0.49
N LYS A 58 4.20 -6.83 -0.81
CA LYS A 58 5.49 -6.62 -1.46
C LYS A 58 6.30 -5.53 -0.74
N GLY A 59 5.68 -4.42 -0.35
CA GLY A 59 6.33 -3.34 0.41
C GLY A 59 6.88 -3.83 1.75
N LEU A 60 6.12 -4.68 2.48
CA LEU A 60 6.59 -5.33 3.70
C LEU A 60 7.79 -6.26 3.43
N LYS A 61 7.73 -7.10 2.39
CA LYS A 61 8.81 -8.01 2.00
C LYS A 61 10.08 -7.26 1.59
N ASP A 62 9.92 -6.18 0.84
CA ASP A 62 11.05 -5.30 0.47
C ASP A 62 11.70 -4.67 1.70
N ALA A 63 10.89 -4.26 2.70
CA ALA A 63 11.38 -3.72 3.96
C ALA A 63 12.13 -4.80 4.79
N GLN A 64 11.61 -6.02 4.86
CA GLN A 64 12.32 -7.15 5.49
C GLN A 64 13.71 -7.36 4.86
N LYS A 65 13.76 -7.38 3.52
CA LYS A 65 15.00 -7.61 2.77
C LYS A 65 16.00 -6.46 2.87
N LYS A 66 15.53 -5.21 2.77
CA LYS A 66 16.41 -4.02 2.64
C LYS A 66 16.69 -3.32 3.95
N LEU A 67 15.79 -3.40 4.92
CA LEU A 67 15.88 -2.70 6.22
C LEU A 67 16.14 -3.67 7.38
N GLY A 68 16.07 -4.99 7.15
CA GLY A 68 16.31 -6.01 8.17
C GLY A 68 15.24 -6.06 9.27
N ILE A 69 14.04 -5.56 8.99
CA ILE A 69 12.93 -5.56 9.95
C ILE A 69 12.37 -6.97 10.17
N ASP A 70 11.66 -7.18 11.28
CA ASP A 70 10.80 -8.35 11.49
C ASP A 70 9.37 -8.00 11.05
N GLY A 71 8.85 -8.70 10.05
CA GLY A 71 7.56 -8.39 9.44
C GLY A 71 6.63 -9.59 9.35
N ARG A 72 5.36 -9.41 9.73
CA ARG A 72 4.31 -10.42 9.61
C ARG A 72 3.08 -9.86 8.94
N VAL A 73 2.43 -10.68 8.10
CA VAL A 73 1.12 -10.36 7.51
C VAL A 73 0.03 -11.09 8.28
N PHE A 74 -1.07 -10.37 8.55
CA PHE A 74 -2.34 -10.88 9.08
C PHE A 74 -3.38 -10.75 7.98
N ILE A 75 -3.88 -11.87 7.49
CA ILE A 75 -4.82 -11.91 6.38
C ILE A 75 -6.24 -11.85 6.94
N SER A 76 -7.02 -10.88 6.46
CA SER A 76 -8.44 -10.77 6.79
C SER A 76 -9.29 -11.40 5.69
N LYS A 77 -10.22 -12.26 6.06
CA LYS A 77 -11.18 -12.92 5.16
C LYS A 77 -12.53 -12.18 5.13
N SER A 78 -12.79 -11.41 6.18
CA SER A 78 -13.97 -10.58 6.33
C SER A 78 -13.65 -9.33 7.15
N SER A 79 -14.54 -8.36 7.18
CA SER A 79 -14.40 -7.17 8.03
C SER A 79 -14.41 -7.48 9.53
N ALA A 80 -14.97 -8.62 9.94
CA ALA A 80 -14.95 -9.10 11.32
C ALA A 80 -13.52 -9.42 11.81
N ASP A 81 -12.59 -9.74 10.89
CA ASP A 81 -11.20 -10.05 11.20
C ASP A 81 -10.35 -8.81 11.47
N TYR A 82 -10.81 -7.61 11.11
CA TYR A 82 -9.99 -6.38 11.19
C TYR A 82 -9.58 -6.05 12.63
N ILE A 83 -10.53 -5.98 13.57
CA ILE A 83 -10.21 -5.68 14.98
C ILE A 83 -9.32 -6.75 15.62
N PRO A 84 -9.61 -8.06 15.51
CA PRO A 84 -8.71 -9.10 16.01
C PRO A 84 -7.29 -9.00 15.44
N ASN A 85 -7.14 -8.86 14.13
CA ASN A 85 -5.84 -8.78 13.45
C ASN A 85 -5.04 -7.52 13.83
N LEU A 86 -5.69 -6.35 13.83
CA LEU A 86 -5.06 -5.08 14.26
C LEU A 86 -4.65 -5.14 15.73
N THR A 87 -5.48 -5.73 16.60
CA THR A 87 -5.18 -5.90 18.04
C THR A 87 -4.01 -6.85 18.26
N ALA A 88 -3.97 -7.98 17.55
CA ALA A 88 -2.86 -8.91 17.60
C ALA A 88 -1.55 -8.24 17.13
N GLY A 89 -1.62 -7.46 16.06
CA GLY A 89 -0.51 -6.63 15.59
C GLY A 89 -0.04 -5.65 16.66
N ALA A 90 -0.95 -4.86 17.25
CA ALA A 90 -0.61 -3.82 18.23
C ALA A 90 0.01 -4.36 19.52
N ARG A 91 -0.31 -5.58 19.91
CA ARG A 91 0.28 -6.23 21.11
C ARG A 91 1.72 -6.69 20.91
N GLN A 92 2.13 -6.98 19.68
CA GLN A 92 3.39 -7.68 19.41
C GLN A 92 4.35 -6.92 18.50
N TYR A 93 3.88 -5.87 17.82
CA TYR A 93 4.64 -5.16 16.80
C TYR A 93 4.69 -3.67 17.10
N ASP A 94 5.76 -3.02 16.64
CA ASP A 94 6.03 -1.61 16.88
C ASP A 94 5.28 -0.70 15.89
N LEU A 95 4.96 -1.25 14.71
CA LEU A 95 4.14 -0.62 13.67
C LEU A 95 3.08 -1.60 13.18
N VAL A 96 1.84 -1.13 13.09
CA VAL A 96 0.72 -1.85 12.47
C VAL A 96 0.25 -1.08 11.24
N VAL A 97 0.30 -1.71 10.08
CA VAL A 97 -0.17 -1.13 8.81
C VAL A 97 -1.49 -1.80 8.43
N GLY A 98 -2.58 -1.05 8.48
CA GLY A 98 -3.88 -1.45 7.93
C GLY A 98 -3.94 -1.14 6.44
N VAL A 99 -4.29 -2.13 5.63
CA VAL A 99 -4.35 -1.99 4.17
C VAL A 99 -5.79 -1.75 3.73
N GLY A 100 -6.11 -0.50 3.41
CA GLY A 100 -7.35 -0.14 2.75
C GLY A 100 -8.30 0.75 3.55
N PHE A 101 -9.06 1.54 2.80
CA PHE A 101 -10.04 2.52 3.27
C PHE A 101 -11.07 1.92 4.25
N LEU A 102 -11.51 0.69 4.01
CA LEU A 102 -12.56 0.01 4.79
C LEU A 102 -12.17 -0.25 6.25
N MET A 103 -10.89 -0.17 6.58
CA MET A 103 -10.35 -0.44 7.92
C MET A 103 -10.28 0.80 8.82
N ALA A 104 -10.71 1.97 8.34
CA ALA A 104 -10.48 3.26 9.00
C ALA A 104 -11.00 3.33 10.44
N ASP A 105 -12.25 2.91 10.67
CA ASP A 105 -12.85 2.92 12.01
C ASP A 105 -12.14 1.96 12.97
N GLN A 106 -11.75 0.78 12.47
CA GLN A 106 -11.06 -0.23 13.27
C GLN A 106 -9.63 0.18 13.60
N VAL A 107 -8.91 0.77 12.63
CA VAL A 107 -7.57 1.35 12.88
C VAL A 107 -7.66 2.46 13.92
N ALA A 108 -8.64 3.37 13.81
CA ALA A 108 -8.85 4.44 14.78
C ALA A 108 -9.13 3.92 16.20
N ALA A 109 -10.01 2.91 16.32
CA ALA A 109 -10.37 2.30 17.59
C ALA A 109 -9.18 1.58 18.26
N VAL A 110 -8.41 0.79 17.49
CA VAL A 110 -7.26 0.06 18.02
C VAL A 110 -6.10 1.01 18.31
N ALA A 111 -5.82 2.00 17.46
CA ALA A 111 -4.77 2.99 17.70
C ALA A 111 -5.00 3.78 19.01
N LYS A 112 -6.26 4.12 19.34
CA LYS A 112 -6.62 4.74 20.61
C LYS A 112 -6.35 3.85 21.84
N ARG A 113 -6.54 2.54 21.69
CA ARG A 113 -6.32 1.54 22.78
C ARG A 113 -4.83 1.23 23.00
N PHE A 114 -3.99 1.43 22.00
CA PHE A 114 -2.56 1.14 22.01
C PHE A 114 -1.75 2.38 21.65
N PRO A 115 -1.70 3.39 22.53
CA PRO A 115 -1.08 4.68 22.21
C PRO A 115 0.43 4.62 21.96
N ASP A 116 1.10 3.60 22.50
CA ASP A 116 2.55 3.41 22.33
C ASP A 116 2.92 2.71 21.01
N ALA A 117 1.97 1.99 20.39
CA ALA A 117 2.17 1.39 19.07
C ALA A 117 1.96 2.43 17.97
N LYS A 118 2.75 2.33 16.89
CA LYS A 118 2.59 3.14 15.69
C LYS A 118 1.56 2.48 14.77
N PHE A 119 0.73 3.30 14.12
CA PHE A 119 -0.24 2.84 13.13
C PHE A 119 -0.06 3.57 11.81
N ALA A 120 -0.30 2.87 10.72
CA ALA A 120 -0.48 3.48 9.42
C ALA A 120 -1.69 2.86 8.72
N ILE A 121 -2.34 3.63 7.85
CA ILE A 121 -3.47 3.15 7.07
C ILE A 121 -3.31 3.58 5.61
N VAL A 122 -3.50 2.63 4.70
CA VAL A 122 -3.49 2.89 3.26
C VAL A 122 -4.86 3.40 2.82
N ASP A 123 -4.88 4.44 1.99
CA ASP A 123 -6.07 5.05 1.39
C ASP A 123 -7.00 5.79 2.36
N PHE A 124 -6.51 6.16 3.54
CA PHE A 124 -7.31 6.97 4.46
C PHE A 124 -6.44 8.05 5.13
N ALA A 125 -6.95 9.28 5.18
CA ALA A 125 -6.24 10.40 5.80
C ALA A 125 -6.23 10.29 7.33
N ALA A 126 -5.09 10.53 7.96
CA ALA A 126 -4.97 10.53 9.42
C ALA A 126 -5.96 11.50 10.08
N ALA A 127 -6.17 12.67 9.48
CA ALA A 127 -7.11 13.68 9.97
C ALA A 127 -8.58 13.24 9.92
N GLY A 128 -8.92 12.26 9.07
CA GLY A 128 -10.26 11.66 8.94
C GLY A 128 -10.54 10.54 9.94
N LEU A 129 -9.52 9.98 10.59
CA LEU A 129 -9.68 8.89 11.55
C LEU A 129 -10.48 9.37 12.78
N LYS A 130 -11.46 8.57 13.21
CA LYS A 130 -12.31 8.89 14.35
C LYS A 130 -11.49 9.12 15.63
N GLY A 131 -11.61 10.31 16.21
CA GLY A 131 -10.85 10.71 17.39
C GLY A 131 -9.39 11.11 17.09
N LYS A 132 -8.97 11.15 15.84
CA LYS A 132 -7.66 11.64 15.36
C LYS A 132 -6.47 11.14 16.19
N PRO A 133 -6.26 9.81 16.27
CA PRO A 133 -5.20 9.23 17.09
C PRO A 133 -3.82 9.77 16.65
N LYS A 134 -3.06 10.31 17.62
CA LYS A 134 -1.76 10.95 17.35
C LYS A 134 -0.65 9.98 16.94
N ASN A 135 -0.87 8.69 17.11
CA ASN A 135 0.04 7.60 16.75
C ASN A 135 -0.31 6.94 15.40
N ALA A 136 -1.31 7.45 14.67
CA ALA A 136 -1.71 6.93 13.36
C ALA A 136 -1.31 7.89 12.23
N ARG A 137 -0.97 7.32 11.05
CA ARG A 137 -0.52 8.02 9.85
C ARG A 137 -1.28 7.52 8.62
N GLY A 138 -1.63 8.40 7.70
CA GLY A 138 -2.20 8.05 6.39
C GLY A 138 -1.12 7.78 5.34
N ILE A 139 -1.43 6.90 4.39
CA ILE A 139 -0.69 6.66 3.16
C ILE A 139 -1.67 6.90 2.01
N LEU A 140 -1.59 8.07 1.38
CA LEU A 140 -2.57 8.54 0.40
C LEU A 140 -1.99 8.57 -1.00
N PHE A 141 -2.85 8.35 -1.97
CA PHE A 141 -2.48 8.35 -3.38
C PHE A 141 -3.39 9.32 -4.16
N ALA A 142 -2.85 9.91 -5.21
CA ALA A 142 -3.63 10.68 -6.18
C ALA A 142 -4.14 9.74 -7.28
N GLU A 143 -5.10 8.87 -6.94
CA GLU A 143 -5.65 7.87 -7.85
C GLU A 143 -6.23 8.51 -9.11
N GLN A 144 -6.78 9.72 -9.01
CA GLN A 144 -7.30 10.47 -10.14
C GLN A 144 -6.23 10.78 -11.21
N ASP A 145 -4.95 10.88 -10.81
CA ASP A 145 -3.85 11.08 -11.76
C ASP A 145 -3.61 9.79 -12.59
N ALA A 146 -3.59 8.63 -11.93
CA ALA A 146 -3.45 7.34 -12.61
C ALA A 146 -4.68 7.01 -13.48
N GLY A 147 -5.87 7.28 -12.95
CA GLY A 147 -7.12 7.19 -13.70
C GLY A 147 -7.13 8.07 -14.93
N CYS A 148 -6.61 9.30 -14.83
CA CYS A 148 -6.44 10.22 -15.96
C CYS A 148 -5.60 9.60 -17.09
N LEU A 149 -4.45 9.02 -16.77
CA LEU A 149 -3.59 8.35 -17.75
C LEU A 149 -4.29 7.15 -18.41
N ALA A 150 -5.02 6.37 -17.63
CA ALA A 150 -5.86 5.28 -18.13
C ALA A 150 -6.95 5.78 -19.09
N GLY A 151 -7.61 6.90 -18.75
CA GLY A 151 -8.64 7.53 -19.59
C GLY A 151 -8.09 8.03 -20.92
N VAL A 152 -6.92 8.63 -20.93
CA VAL A 152 -6.22 9.03 -22.17
C VAL A 152 -5.88 7.82 -23.02
N ALA A 153 -5.36 6.74 -22.40
CA ALA A 153 -5.04 5.50 -23.12
C ALA A 153 -6.30 4.85 -23.73
N ALA A 154 -7.39 4.84 -22.97
CA ALA A 154 -8.68 4.30 -23.42
C ALA A 154 -9.22 5.09 -24.61
N ALA A 155 -9.34 6.42 -24.49
CA ALA A 155 -9.86 7.27 -25.55
C ALA A 155 -9.00 7.27 -26.83
N TRP A 156 -7.67 7.10 -26.67
CA TRP A 156 -6.74 6.90 -27.80
C TRP A 156 -7.03 5.61 -28.55
N SER A 157 -7.30 4.50 -27.82
CA SER A 157 -7.36 3.15 -28.38
C SER A 157 -8.78 2.74 -28.80
N SER A 158 -9.79 3.38 -28.23
CA SER A 158 -11.19 3.11 -28.54
C SER A 158 -11.55 3.49 -29.99
N LYS A 159 -12.15 2.51 -30.69
CA LYS A 159 -12.71 2.65 -32.06
C LYS A 159 -14.16 3.07 -32.01
N SER A 160 -14.95 2.54 -31.07
CA SER A 160 -16.37 2.86 -30.90
C SER A 160 -16.61 4.26 -30.35
N GLY A 161 -15.62 4.82 -29.63
CA GLY A 161 -15.79 6.05 -28.85
C GLY A 161 -16.52 5.85 -27.52
N VAL A 162 -16.84 4.61 -27.15
CA VAL A 162 -17.43 4.23 -25.87
C VAL A 162 -16.42 3.46 -25.04
N ILE A 163 -16.23 3.89 -23.80
CA ILE A 163 -15.30 3.24 -22.86
C ILE A 163 -16.00 2.96 -21.54
N GLY A 164 -15.68 1.83 -20.91
CA GLY A 164 -16.30 1.37 -19.68
C GLY A 164 -15.35 1.44 -18.48
N SER A 165 -15.93 1.49 -17.28
CA SER A 165 -15.21 1.28 -16.02
C SER A 165 -16.05 0.42 -15.07
N VAL A 166 -15.38 -0.53 -14.38
CA VAL A 166 -15.98 -1.43 -13.40
C VAL A 166 -15.32 -1.16 -12.06
N GLY A 167 -16.03 -0.48 -11.16
CA GLY A 167 -15.61 -0.25 -9.78
C GLY A 167 -15.96 -1.43 -8.87
N GLY A 168 -15.21 -1.61 -7.80
CA GLY A 168 -15.59 -2.49 -6.70
C GLY A 168 -16.68 -1.82 -5.85
N LEU A 169 -16.37 -1.40 -4.64
CA LEU A 169 -17.26 -0.59 -3.82
C LEU A 169 -17.18 0.89 -4.23
N LYS A 170 -18.31 1.60 -4.09
CA LYS A 170 -18.34 3.06 -4.26
C LYS A 170 -17.74 3.75 -3.04
N ILE A 171 -16.41 3.83 -3.01
CA ILE A 171 -15.63 4.49 -1.97
C ILE A 171 -14.64 5.50 -2.59
N PRO A 172 -14.15 6.50 -1.83
CA PRO A 172 -13.32 7.58 -2.38
C PRO A 172 -12.14 7.11 -3.24
N PRO A 173 -11.27 6.16 -2.85
CA PRO A 173 -10.14 5.77 -3.71
C PRO A 173 -10.56 5.13 -5.03
N VAL A 174 -11.72 4.44 -5.10
CA VAL A 174 -12.27 3.90 -6.34
C VAL A 174 -12.84 5.02 -7.20
N ASP A 175 -13.62 5.93 -6.59
CA ASP A 175 -14.20 7.09 -7.28
C ASP A 175 -13.13 8.03 -7.84
N HIS A 176 -12.00 8.23 -7.14
CA HIS A 176 -10.89 9.04 -7.65
C HIS A 176 -10.34 8.50 -8.97
N TYR A 177 -10.08 7.20 -9.06
CA TYR A 177 -9.63 6.57 -10.32
C TYR A 177 -10.63 6.79 -11.45
N ILE A 178 -11.92 6.50 -11.20
CA ILE A 178 -12.98 6.58 -12.21
C ILE A 178 -13.20 8.02 -12.64
N ALA A 179 -13.20 8.97 -11.72
CA ALA A 179 -13.34 10.40 -12.02
C ALA A 179 -12.21 10.91 -12.94
N GLY A 180 -10.96 10.55 -12.59
CA GLY A 180 -9.80 10.87 -13.42
C GLY A 180 -9.89 10.26 -14.82
N TYR A 181 -10.30 8.98 -14.90
CA TYR A 181 -10.50 8.24 -16.15
C TYR A 181 -11.50 8.94 -17.07
N GLN A 182 -12.70 9.20 -16.59
CA GLN A 182 -13.76 9.84 -17.35
C GLN A 182 -13.39 11.25 -17.79
N TYR A 183 -12.83 12.06 -16.87
CA TYR A 183 -12.45 13.43 -17.15
C TYR A 183 -11.38 13.53 -18.24
N CYS A 184 -10.32 12.76 -18.12
CA CYS A 184 -9.20 12.86 -19.07
C CYS A 184 -9.48 12.19 -20.40
N ALA A 185 -10.32 11.15 -20.44
CA ALA A 185 -10.81 10.61 -21.71
C ALA A 185 -11.56 11.68 -22.52
N LYS A 186 -12.54 12.36 -21.91
CA LYS A 186 -13.32 13.44 -22.55
C LYS A 186 -12.45 14.66 -22.87
N LYS A 187 -11.48 15.01 -22.01
CA LYS A 187 -10.54 16.12 -22.25
C LYS A 187 -9.62 15.84 -23.45
N TYR A 188 -9.18 14.58 -23.60
CA TYR A 188 -8.32 14.15 -24.71
C TYR A 188 -9.10 14.03 -26.03
N LYS A 189 -10.26 13.34 -25.99
CA LYS A 189 -11.13 13.13 -27.16
C LYS A 189 -12.55 13.53 -26.79
N PRO A 190 -12.95 14.80 -27.05
CA PRO A 190 -14.32 15.24 -26.84
C PRO A 190 -15.30 14.32 -27.57
N GLY A 191 -16.46 14.04 -26.97
CA GLY A 191 -17.43 13.09 -27.50
C GLY A 191 -17.25 11.65 -27.02
N THR A 192 -16.15 11.31 -26.34
CA THR A 192 -16.03 9.98 -25.71
C THR A 192 -17.15 9.73 -24.70
N LYS A 193 -17.93 8.66 -24.93
CA LYS A 193 -18.96 8.19 -23.99
C LYS A 193 -18.30 7.32 -22.92
N THR A 194 -18.65 7.55 -21.67
CA THR A 194 -18.13 6.77 -20.53
C THR A 194 -19.25 6.04 -19.82
N LEU A 195 -19.11 4.73 -19.65
CA LEU A 195 -20.00 3.89 -18.84
C LEU A 195 -19.30 3.61 -17.50
N ASN A 196 -20.08 3.46 -16.43
CA ASN A 196 -19.53 3.12 -15.12
C ASN A 196 -20.55 2.41 -14.25
N ASP A 197 -20.14 1.29 -13.66
CA ASP A 197 -20.93 0.54 -12.69
C ASP A 197 -20.04 0.02 -11.56
N TYR A 198 -20.66 -0.28 -10.40
CA TYR A 198 -19.98 -0.81 -9.22
C TYR A 198 -20.49 -2.22 -8.92
N SER A 199 -19.57 -3.18 -8.76
CA SER A 199 -19.90 -4.57 -8.42
C SER A 199 -20.36 -4.75 -6.98
N GLN A 200 -20.11 -3.77 -6.12
CA GLN A 200 -20.26 -3.85 -4.67
C GLN A 200 -19.43 -5.01 -4.05
N ASP A 201 -18.32 -5.36 -4.72
CA ASP A 201 -17.48 -6.49 -4.35
C ASP A 201 -16.03 -6.27 -4.80
N PHE A 202 -15.04 -6.76 -4.00
CA PHE A 202 -13.63 -6.75 -4.39
C PHE A 202 -13.08 -8.14 -4.69
N VAL A 203 -13.89 -9.20 -4.60
CA VAL A 203 -13.45 -10.60 -4.66
C VAL A 203 -14.11 -11.38 -5.79
N ASP A 204 -15.43 -11.27 -5.93
CA ASP A 204 -16.22 -12.07 -6.88
C ASP A 204 -16.00 -11.64 -8.34
N GLN A 205 -15.20 -12.42 -9.06
CA GLN A 205 -14.85 -12.15 -10.46
C GLN A 205 -16.06 -12.28 -11.41
N ALA A 206 -17.07 -13.09 -11.07
CA ALA A 206 -18.24 -13.26 -11.91
C ALA A 206 -19.06 -11.96 -11.98
N LYS A 207 -19.22 -11.27 -10.87
CA LYS A 207 -19.92 -9.96 -10.83
C LYS A 207 -19.24 -8.93 -11.71
N CYS A 208 -17.92 -8.79 -11.60
CA CYS A 208 -17.19 -7.83 -12.43
C CYS A 208 -17.19 -8.22 -13.92
N LYS A 209 -17.18 -9.53 -14.22
CA LYS A 209 -17.28 -10.04 -15.60
C LYS A 209 -18.63 -9.68 -16.20
N GLU A 210 -19.72 -9.89 -15.48
CA GLU A 210 -21.08 -9.56 -15.93
C GLU A 210 -21.24 -8.07 -16.24
N ILE A 211 -20.79 -7.20 -15.33
CA ILE A 211 -20.83 -5.75 -15.54
C ILE A 211 -20.03 -5.35 -16.78
N ALA A 212 -18.82 -5.90 -16.96
CA ALA A 212 -18.01 -5.60 -18.12
C ALA A 212 -18.68 -6.06 -19.43
N LEU A 213 -19.29 -7.25 -19.45
CA LEU A 213 -20.05 -7.74 -20.61
C LEU A 213 -21.24 -6.85 -20.93
N ASN A 214 -21.98 -6.37 -19.92
CA ASN A 214 -23.08 -5.43 -20.10
C ASN A 214 -22.61 -4.09 -20.70
N GLN A 215 -21.42 -3.60 -20.32
CA GLN A 215 -20.84 -2.39 -20.90
C GLN A 215 -20.35 -2.63 -22.33
N ILE A 216 -19.79 -3.80 -22.64
CA ILE A 216 -19.35 -4.21 -23.98
C ILE A 216 -20.57 -4.32 -24.90
N GLN A 217 -21.70 -4.86 -24.45
CA GLN A 217 -22.97 -4.88 -25.21
C GLN A 217 -23.51 -3.48 -25.51
N GLN A 218 -23.05 -2.46 -24.78
CA GLN A 218 -23.34 -1.05 -25.04
C GLN A 218 -22.21 -0.36 -25.82
N ASP A 219 -21.46 -1.11 -26.63
CA ASP A 219 -20.36 -0.69 -27.50
C ASP A 219 -19.08 -0.24 -26.78
N ALA A 220 -18.91 -0.51 -25.48
CA ALA A 220 -17.63 -0.23 -24.81
C ALA A 220 -16.56 -1.19 -25.33
N ASP A 221 -15.51 -0.66 -25.97
CA ASP A 221 -14.39 -1.44 -26.51
C ASP A 221 -13.08 -1.29 -25.70
N VAL A 222 -13.15 -0.58 -24.57
CA VAL A 222 -12.08 -0.49 -23.55
C VAL A 222 -12.71 -0.54 -22.17
N ILE A 223 -12.30 -1.50 -21.34
CA ILE A 223 -12.81 -1.71 -19.97
C ILE A 223 -11.71 -1.44 -18.95
N PHE A 224 -11.89 -0.44 -18.10
CA PHE A 224 -11.02 -0.15 -16.97
C PHE A 224 -11.58 -0.78 -15.70
N GLN A 225 -10.83 -1.71 -15.08
CA GLN A 225 -11.20 -2.30 -13.81
C GLN A 225 -10.59 -1.53 -12.63
N VAL A 226 -11.38 -1.27 -11.59
CA VAL A 226 -11.00 -0.66 -10.31
C VAL A 226 -11.64 -1.44 -9.15
N ALA A 227 -11.42 -2.76 -9.14
CA ALA A 227 -12.19 -3.69 -8.30
C ALA A 227 -11.34 -4.82 -7.70
N GLY A 228 -10.05 -4.64 -7.52
CA GLY A 228 -9.17 -5.64 -6.91
C GLY A 228 -9.23 -7.00 -7.62
N ALA A 229 -9.45 -8.09 -6.86
CA ALA A 229 -9.55 -9.45 -7.42
C ALA A 229 -10.81 -9.63 -8.32
N CYS A 230 -11.94 -9.01 -7.96
CA CYS A 230 -13.15 -8.98 -8.81
C CYS A 230 -12.83 -8.47 -10.21
N GLY A 231 -12.01 -7.42 -10.31
CA GLY A 231 -11.63 -6.80 -11.58
C GLY A 231 -10.92 -7.71 -12.58
N LEU A 232 -10.34 -8.83 -12.12
CA LEU A 232 -9.79 -9.85 -13.03
C LEU A 232 -10.88 -10.45 -13.94
N GLY A 233 -12.11 -10.54 -13.45
CA GLY A 233 -13.27 -10.93 -14.25
C GLY A 233 -13.60 -9.94 -15.36
N ALA A 234 -13.49 -8.63 -15.09
CA ALA A 234 -13.69 -7.59 -16.10
C ALA A 234 -12.60 -7.64 -17.18
N LEU A 235 -11.33 -7.87 -16.80
CA LEU A 235 -10.24 -8.07 -17.76
C LEU A 235 -10.44 -9.35 -18.59
N GLN A 236 -11.02 -10.40 -17.99
CA GLN A 236 -11.34 -11.63 -18.73
C GLN A 236 -12.48 -11.38 -19.73
N ALA A 237 -13.52 -10.62 -19.38
CA ALA A 237 -14.58 -10.22 -20.30
C ALA A 237 -14.02 -9.48 -21.52
N ALA A 238 -13.17 -8.47 -21.30
CA ALA A 238 -12.51 -7.74 -22.37
C ALA A 238 -11.67 -8.66 -23.26
N LYS A 239 -10.96 -9.63 -22.68
CA LYS A 239 -10.20 -10.64 -23.46
C LYS A 239 -11.10 -11.50 -24.34
N ASP A 240 -12.18 -12.03 -23.77
CA ASP A 240 -13.12 -12.94 -24.46
C ASP A 240 -13.79 -12.22 -25.63
N SER A 241 -14.11 -10.93 -25.47
CA SER A 241 -14.72 -10.06 -26.48
C SER A 241 -13.72 -9.48 -27.49
N LYS A 242 -12.41 -9.73 -27.33
CA LYS A 242 -11.31 -9.15 -28.13
C LYS A 242 -11.19 -7.63 -28.01
N ASP A 243 -11.64 -7.09 -26.89
CA ASP A 243 -11.57 -5.69 -26.52
C ASP A 243 -10.36 -5.39 -25.61
N TRP A 244 -10.13 -4.13 -25.31
CA TRP A 244 -9.05 -3.73 -24.44
C TRP A 244 -9.45 -3.76 -22.97
N GLY A 245 -8.58 -4.32 -22.12
CA GLY A 245 -8.65 -4.16 -20.68
C GLY A 245 -7.62 -3.15 -20.18
N ILE A 246 -7.92 -2.43 -19.11
CA ILE A 246 -6.95 -1.61 -18.37
C ILE A 246 -6.91 -2.10 -16.93
N GLY A 247 -5.71 -2.42 -16.45
CA GLY A 247 -5.47 -2.89 -15.08
C GLY A 247 -5.38 -1.75 -14.07
N VAL A 248 -5.34 -2.10 -12.77
CA VAL A 248 -5.27 -1.15 -11.65
C VAL A 248 -4.17 -1.53 -10.64
N ASP A 249 -3.61 -0.56 -9.94
CA ASP A 249 -2.59 -0.60 -8.90
C ASP A 249 -1.26 -1.22 -9.39
N ALA A 250 -1.26 -2.51 -9.73
CA ALA A 250 -0.12 -3.24 -10.27
C ALA A 250 -0.09 -3.21 -11.81
N ASP A 251 1.09 -3.44 -12.39
CA ASP A 251 1.19 -3.68 -13.83
C ASP A 251 0.66 -5.08 -14.17
N GLN A 252 -0.57 -5.14 -14.65
CA GLN A 252 -1.29 -6.38 -14.96
C GLN A 252 -1.06 -6.86 -16.41
N PHE A 253 -0.10 -6.31 -17.13
CA PHE A 253 0.26 -6.73 -18.52
C PHE A 253 0.55 -8.24 -18.65
N TYR A 254 0.98 -8.89 -17.57
CA TYR A 254 1.23 -10.33 -17.55
C TYR A 254 -0.03 -11.19 -17.82
N LEU A 255 -1.24 -10.61 -17.68
CA LEU A 255 -2.50 -11.30 -18.00
C LEU A 255 -2.74 -11.47 -19.51
N GLY A 256 -1.98 -10.75 -20.33
CA GLY A 256 -2.02 -10.90 -21.78
C GLY A 256 -2.01 -9.59 -22.56
N LYS A 257 -1.86 -9.71 -23.87
CA LYS A 257 -1.75 -8.55 -24.79
C LYS A 257 -3.03 -7.71 -24.88
N HIS A 258 -4.17 -8.23 -24.44
CA HIS A 258 -5.43 -7.50 -24.35
C HIS A 258 -5.41 -6.44 -23.23
N VAL A 259 -4.49 -6.55 -22.26
CA VAL A 259 -4.29 -5.48 -21.27
C VAL A 259 -3.51 -4.35 -21.95
N LEU A 260 -4.23 -3.27 -22.30
CA LEU A 260 -3.69 -2.10 -22.98
C LEU A 260 -2.56 -1.44 -22.15
N THR A 261 -2.82 -1.24 -20.89
CA THR A 261 -1.90 -0.74 -19.87
C THR A 261 -2.53 -0.92 -18.47
N SER A 262 -1.91 -0.36 -17.42
CA SER A 262 -2.46 -0.37 -16.05
C SER A 262 -2.30 0.99 -15.39
N ALA A 263 -3.31 1.45 -14.66
CA ALA A 263 -3.26 2.64 -13.82
C ALA A 263 -2.50 2.30 -12.52
N LEU A 264 -1.21 2.65 -12.46
CA LEU A 264 -0.32 2.24 -11.38
C LEU A 264 -0.52 3.08 -10.11
N LYS A 265 -0.52 2.40 -8.97
CA LYS A 265 -0.50 2.95 -7.62
C LYS A 265 0.59 2.23 -6.83
N LYS A 266 1.62 2.96 -6.43
CA LYS A 266 2.82 2.40 -5.81
C LYS A 266 2.61 2.11 -4.32
N VAL A 267 1.65 1.24 -3.99
CA VAL A 267 1.33 0.86 -2.61
C VAL A 267 2.55 0.23 -1.93
N ASP A 268 3.34 -0.55 -2.66
CA ASP A 268 4.59 -1.14 -2.20
C ASP A 268 5.61 -0.07 -1.73
N VAL A 269 5.74 1.02 -2.48
CA VAL A 269 6.60 2.14 -2.12
C VAL A 269 6.05 2.88 -0.89
N GLY A 270 4.74 3.17 -0.86
CA GLY A 270 4.10 3.85 0.28
C GLY A 270 4.25 3.08 1.59
N VAL A 271 4.06 1.77 1.55
CA VAL A 271 4.26 0.89 2.71
C VAL A 271 5.73 0.82 3.11
N PHE A 272 6.63 0.61 2.16
CA PHE A 272 8.08 0.57 2.41
C PHE A 272 8.60 1.86 3.06
N ASP A 273 8.26 3.02 2.50
CA ASP A 273 8.69 4.32 3.01
C ASP A 273 8.14 4.59 4.41
N THR A 274 6.89 4.18 4.67
CA THR A 274 6.26 4.29 5.98
C THR A 274 6.96 3.42 7.02
N ILE A 275 7.33 2.18 6.66
CA ILE A 275 8.11 1.28 7.53
C ILE A 275 9.49 1.88 7.82
N LYS A 276 10.19 2.37 6.79
CA LYS A 276 11.50 3.05 6.93
C LYS A 276 11.39 4.25 7.87
N LEU A 277 10.34 5.05 7.73
CA LEU A 277 10.08 6.20 8.59
C LEU A 277 9.80 5.79 10.03
N ALA A 278 9.04 4.70 10.25
CA ALA A 278 8.73 4.19 11.59
C ALA A 278 9.95 3.72 12.37
N GLY A 279 11.00 3.24 11.68
CA GLY A 279 12.30 2.89 12.27
C GLY A 279 13.23 4.07 12.52
N SER A 280 12.79 5.32 12.31
CA SER A 280 13.61 6.53 12.47
C SER A 280 13.02 7.50 13.50
N SER A 281 13.83 8.45 13.96
CA SER A 281 13.39 9.57 14.80
C SER A 281 12.45 10.56 14.08
N LYS A 282 12.27 10.41 12.76
CA LYS A 282 11.41 11.29 11.94
C LYS A 282 9.95 10.85 11.90
N TRP A 283 9.58 9.76 12.58
CA TRP A 283 8.19 9.33 12.66
C TRP A 283 7.30 10.42 13.26
N LYS A 284 6.19 10.69 12.58
CA LYS A 284 5.13 11.57 13.07
C LYS A 284 3.78 10.93 12.73
N GLY A 285 2.93 10.75 13.73
CA GLY A 285 1.51 10.47 13.54
C GLY A 285 0.69 11.74 13.33
N GLY A 286 -0.58 11.59 13.01
CA GLY A 286 -1.49 12.70 12.69
C GLY A 286 -1.21 13.38 11.34
N VAL A 287 -0.34 12.83 10.51
CA VAL A 287 0.05 13.36 9.19
C VAL A 287 -0.02 12.29 8.13
N ASP A 288 -0.01 12.68 6.86
CA ASP A 288 -0.11 11.77 5.72
C ASP A 288 1.16 11.74 4.89
N GLY A 289 1.48 10.58 4.32
CA GLY A 289 2.37 10.44 3.18
C GLY A 289 1.54 10.51 1.90
N ILE A 290 1.88 11.44 0.99
CA ILE A 290 1.11 11.66 -0.24
C ILE A 290 1.94 11.22 -1.45
N TYR A 291 1.35 10.33 -2.25
CA TYR A 291 1.94 9.74 -3.44
C TYR A 291 1.12 10.13 -4.68
N SER A 292 1.74 10.82 -5.63
CA SER A 292 1.08 11.41 -6.80
C SER A 292 1.92 11.26 -8.06
N ALA A 293 1.44 11.76 -9.19
CA ALA A 293 2.23 11.86 -10.42
C ALA A 293 3.53 12.65 -10.21
N LYS A 294 3.53 13.65 -9.31
CA LYS A 294 4.67 14.53 -9.02
C LYS A 294 5.88 13.79 -8.45
N ASN A 295 5.66 12.81 -7.59
CA ASN A 295 6.73 12.03 -6.93
C ASN A 295 6.81 10.59 -7.43
N GLY A 296 6.10 10.25 -8.51
CA GLY A 296 6.10 8.91 -9.08
C GLY A 296 5.34 7.87 -8.28
N GLY A 297 4.52 8.31 -7.30
CA GLY A 297 3.69 7.43 -6.48
C GLY A 297 2.50 6.83 -7.21
N VAL A 298 2.11 7.45 -8.33
CA VAL A 298 1.14 6.93 -9.29
C VAL A 298 1.63 7.15 -10.71
N GLY A 299 1.10 6.39 -11.67
CA GLY A 299 1.53 6.48 -13.06
C GLY A 299 0.81 5.48 -13.96
N VAL A 300 1.50 5.03 -15.01
CA VAL A 300 1.00 4.08 -15.98
C VAL A 300 1.98 2.93 -16.18
N GLY A 301 1.46 1.72 -16.36
CA GLY A 301 2.21 0.49 -16.60
C GLY A 301 2.71 0.37 -18.03
N LYS A 302 3.20 -0.83 -18.35
CA LYS A 302 3.61 -1.17 -19.71
C LYS A 302 2.43 -1.00 -20.66
N VAL A 303 2.68 -0.37 -21.81
CA VAL A 303 1.72 -0.30 -22.91
C VAL A 303 1.84 -1.58 -23.73
N SER A 304 0.71 -2.21 -24.01
CA SER A 304 0.63 -3.45 -24.79
C SER A 304 1.41 -3.35 -26.09
N THR A 305 2.10 -4.44 -26.44
CA THR A 305 2.79 -4.55 -27.75
C THR A 305 1.82 -4.56 -28.94
N SER A 306 0.54 -4.89 -28.67
CA SER A 306 -0.53 -4.88 -29.68
C SER A 306 -1.30 -3.54 -29.74
N ALA A 307 -0.94 -2.55 -28.89
CA ALA A 307 -1.61 -1.26 -28.89
C ALA A 307 -1.45 -0.53 -30.21
N PRO A 308 -2.52 0.13 -30.73
CA PRO A 308 -2.45 0.88 -31.97
C PRO A 308 -1.49 2.06 -31.81
N ARG A 309 -0.56 2.24 -32.77
CA ARG A 309 0.44 3.31 -32.77
C ARG A 309 1.16 3.42 -31.41
N ARG A 310 1.61 2.27 -30.89
CA ARG A 310 2.13 2.08 -29.52
C ARG A 310 3.16 3.15 -29.09
N THR A 311 4.14 3.46 -29.94
CA THR A 311 5.18 4.47 -29.62
C THR A 311 4.58 5.87 -29.42
N ALA A 312 3.62 6.25 -30.27
CA ALA A 312 2.92 7.53 -30.13
C ALA A 312 2.06 7.58 -28.85
N LEU A 313 1.42 6.46 -28.48
CA LEU A 313 0.68 6.34 -27.21
C LEU A 313 1.62 6.50 -26.01
N ILE A 314 2.77 5.83 -26.00
CA ILE A 314 3.77 5.97 -24.92
C ILE A 314 4.21 7.43 -24.77
N ASN A 315 4.52 8.11 -25.87
CA ASN A 315 4.93 9.51 -25.85
C ASN A 315 3.80 10.44 -25.34
N LEU A 316 2.57 10.17 -25.76
CA LEU A 316 1.38 10.89 -25.30
C LEU A 316 1.21 10.74 -23.78
N LEU A 317 1.24 9.50 -23.27
CA LEU A 317 1.11 9.22 -21.83
C LEU A 317 2.24 9.87 -21.03
N GLY A 318 3.47 9.85 -21.54
CA GLY A 318 4.60 10.56 -20.93
C GLY A 318 4.41 12.07 -20.85
N LYS A 319 3.78 12.69 -21.85
CA LYS A 319 3.39 14.11 -21.80
C LYS A 319 2.32 14.36 -20.74
N TRP A 320 1.26 13.57 -20.72
CA TRP A 320 0.19 13.70 -19.72
C TRP A 320 0.70 13.48 -18.29
N GLN A 321 1.62 12.53 -18.09
CA GLN A 321 2.27 12.33 -16.79
C GLN A 321 3.00 13.59 -16.31
N LYS A 322 3.71 14.29 -17.21
CA LYS A 322 4.37 15.56 -16.90
C LYS A 322 3.37 16.68 -16.62
N ASP A 323 2.29 16.77 -17.40
CA ASP A 323 1.24 17.77 -17.21
C ASP A 323 0.49 17.57 -15.88
N LEU A 324 0.27 16.32 -15.42
CA LEU A 324 -0.25 15.98 -14.10
C LEU A 324 0.75 16.35 -13.00
N ALA A 325 2.01 15.96 -13.14
CA ALA A 325 3.06 16.22 -12.16
C ALA A 325 3.29 17.72 -11.92
N SER A 326 3.14 18.55 -12.96
CA SER A 326 3.26 20.00 -12.88
C SER A 326 1.97 20.71 -12.42
N GLY A 327 0.84 19.97 -12.30
CA GLY A 327 -0.46 20.53 -11.97
C GLY A 327 -1.14 21.30 -13.12
N LYS A 328 -0.63 21.20 -14.35
CA LYS A 328 -1.27 21.75 -15.56
C LYS A 328 -2.59 21.05 -15.88
N VAL A 329 -2.68 19.76 -15.59
CA VAL A 329 -3.91 18.98 -15.61
C VAL A 329 -4.25 18.62 -14.18
N LYS A 330 -5.48 18.89 -13.74
CA LYS A 330 -5.99 18.59 -12.40
C LYS A 330 -7.32 17.83 -12.55
N PRO A 331 -7.26 16.50 -12.60
CA PRO A 331 -8.48 15.69 -12.66
C PRO A 331 -9.30 15.85 -11.37
N PRO A 332 -10.64 15.78 -11.44
CA PRO A 332 -11.49 15.73 -10.26
C PRO A 332 -11.30 14.41 -9.51
N SER A 333 -11.65 14.41 -8.23
CA SER A 333 -11.66 13.22 -7.37
C SER A 333 -13.06 12.64 -7.15
N THR A 334 -14.08 13.20 -7.78
CA THR A 334 -15.48 12.74 -7.66
C THR A 334 -16.06 12.41 -9.03
N VAL A 335 -16.74 11.27 -9.12
CA VAL A 335 -17.51 10.85 -10.30
C VAL A 335 -18.74 11.75 -10.41
N LYS A 336 -19.00 12.30 -11.61
CA LYS A 336 -20.18 13.14 -11.91
C LYS A 336 -21.31 12.31 -12.48
#